data_959b71e115d6770e1710d70a8afc09d9
#
_entry.id   959b71e115d6770e1710d70a8afc09d9
#
_cell.length_a   1.000
_cell.length_b   1.000
_cell.length_c   1.000
_cell.angle_alpha   90.00
_cell.angle_beta   90.00
_cell.angle_gamma   90.00
#
_symmetry.space_group_name_H-M   'P 1'
#
loop_
_entity.id
_entity.type
_entity.pdbx_description
1 polymer ?
#
loop_
_entity_poly.entity_id
_entity_poly.type
_entity_poly.pdbx_seq_one_letter_code
_entity_poly.pdbx_strand_id
1 'polypeptide(L)'
;MILRLIAITGFLALVAVVSGCKCPSGGCVPRTPCVPCVLEPAEVDGQPPDLAALTCADCELIPLPAPKETYQLLSANTCQCSAATNAPVANMVELEHHWARVVIECDTNAVRENYCLDRDLMALHAVGIRNDSASAALKAFYQLAGLEAQEHFLQLATDETGRTLDRIDNLRERAITIPDGIDYGTVESRLHELKDQQLQLEFLRIQLNGQLQKLIGCPLDETTFYWPQVDWQVDLTPVDVEGALALGLATRGDLRGLELMICKIDKVTLPVARAVLAYADGTLGSVEPRDGLIHLARCFHCNKSELPIRCRQLAMLYSDTENLAIAEIKSAAYKIVLQQQRAANTQQTVEKLRGRVEELTKTRDVEDVAIFEISKARGDLYQVESKLIEQVVALEVAKVDLRKTQGTLALECGFDPKLCCEGCRARGRAGSLR
;
A
#
# COMPACT_ATOMS: atom_id res chain seq x y z
N MET A 1 5.79 -21.84 -14.21
CA MET A 1 5.47 -20.80 -13.22
C MET A 1 6.71 -20.18 -12.57
N ILE A 2 7.89 -20.21 -13.23
CA ILE A 2 9.16 -19.67 -12.68
C ILE A 2 9.82 -18.64 -13.63
N LEU A 3 9.21 -18.31 -14.76
CA LEU A 3 9.82 -17.45 -15.81
C LEU A 3 9.29 -15.99 -15.86
N ARG A 4 8.39 -15.58 -14.94
CA ARG A 4 7.85 -14.20 -14.91
C ARG A 4 8.49 -13.27 -13.87
N LEU A 5 9.47 -13.73 -13.09
CA LEU A 5 10.12 -12.92 -12.04
C LEU A 5 11.44 -12.25 -12.47
N ILE A 6 11.89 -12.41 -13.70
CA ILE A 6 13.21 -11.89 -14.17
C ILE A 6 13.08 -10.61 -15.03
N ALA A 7 11.87 -10.19 -15.40
CA ALA A 7 11.67 -9.04 -16.29
C ALA A 7 11.61 -7.68 -15.58
N ILE A 8 11.62 -7.60 -14.25
CA ILE A 8 11.45 -6.33 -13.49
C ILE A 8 12.82 -5.73 -13.08
N THR A 9 13.91 -6.47 -13.14
CA THR A 9 15.24 -5.98 -12.72
C THR A 9 16.14 -5.48 -13.86
N GLY A 10 15.69 -5.51 -15.10
CA GLY A 10 16.49 -5.17 -16.30
C GLY A 10 16.44 -3.71 -16.76
N PHE A 11 15.58 -2.84 -16.18
CA PHE A 11 15.32 -1.50 -16.73
C PHE A 11 16.00 -0.33 -15.98
N LEU A 12 16.90 -0.61 -15.05
CA LEU A 12 17.58 0.40 -14.23
C LEU A 12 19.02 0.72 -14.64
N ALA A 13 19.48 0.27 -15.79
CA ALA A 13 20.88 0.41 -16.19
C ALA A 13 21.13 1.10 -17.54
N LEU A 14 20.23 1.98 -18.02
CA LEU A 14 20.49 2.71 -19.27
C LEU A 14 20.03 4.18 -19.25
N VAL A 15 20.45 4.93 -18.24
CA VAL A 15 20.42 6.41 -18.28
C VAL A 15 21.71 6.95 -17.72
N ALA A 16 22.76 6.82 -18.50
CA ALA A 16 23.95 7.67 -18.35
C ALA A 16 24.57 7.81 -19.74
N VAL A 17 24.39 8.92 -20.31
CA VAL A 17 25.09 9.69 -21.34
C VAL A 17 24.07 10.35 -22.29
N VAL A 18 23.59 11.52 -21.92
CA VAL A 18 23.23 12.53 -22.90
C VAL A 18 23.85 13.85 -22.47
N SER A 19 24.84 14.21 -23.24
CA SER A 19 25.55 15.48 -23.23
C SER A 19 24.61 16.68 -23.27
N GLY A 20 24.98 17.72 -22.51
CA GLY A 20 24.21 18.95 -22.32
C GLY A 20 23.64 19.58 -23.59
N CYS A 21 22.34 19.63 -23.68
CA CYS A 21 21.64 20.65 -24.43
C CYS A 21 21.53 21.90 -23.55
N LYS A 22 22.26 22.95 -23.93
CA LYS A 22 22.01 24.31 -23.42
C LYS A 22 20.58 24.68 -23.83
N CYS A 23 19.65 24.73 -22.88
CA CYS A 23 18.37 25.36 -23.08
C CYS A 23 18.57 26.86 -23.31
N PRO A 24 18.03 27.45 -24.39
CA PRO A 24 17.96 28.90 -24.52
C PRO A 24 17.06 29.43 -23.39
N SER A 25 17.56 30.52 -22.80
CA SER A 25 16.97 31.27 -21.71
C SER A 25 15.45 31.52 -21.92
N GLY A 26 14.63 31.13 -20.96
CA GLY A 26 13.33 31.75 -20.76
C GLY A 26 12.13 30.83 -20.88
N GLY A 27 12.01 29.83 -20.02
CA GLY A 27 10.79 29.11 -19.79
C GLY A 27 10.96 28.31 -18.50
N CYS A 28 10.67 28.92 -17.36
CA CYS A 28 10.46 28.16 -16.13
C CYS A 28 9.32 27.19 -16.40
N VAL A 29 9.63 25.90 -16.47
CA VAL A 29 8.63 24.86 -16.25
C VAL A 29 7.91 25.28 -14.98
N PRO A 30 6.58 25.50 -15.01
CA PRO A 30 5.87 25.76 -13.78
C PRO A 30 6.18 24.59 -12.87
N ARG A 31 6.91 24.85 -11.77
CA ARG A 31 6.99 23.89 -10.66
C ARG A 31 5.54 23.60 -10.35
N THR A 32 5.10 22.37 -10.58
CA THR A 32 3.87 21.88 -9.99
C THR A 32 3.94 22.38 -8.54
N PRO A 33 2.98 23.19 -8.08
CA PRO A 33 3.02 23.61 -6.69
C PRO A 33 3.07 22.32 -5.90
N CYS A 34 4.20 22.06 -5.23
CA CYS A 34 4.19 21.08 -4.16
C CYS A 34 3.00 21.50 -3.31
N VAL A 35 1.99 20.65 -3.21
CA VAL A 35 0.95 20.86 -2.21
C VAL A 35 1.76 21.15 -0.95
N PRO A 36 1.61 22.33 -0.34
CA PRO A 36 2.39 22.63 0.83
C PRO A 36 2.16 21.47 1.78
N CYS A 37 3.23 20.79 2.19
CA CYS A 37 3.18 19.83 3.29
C CYS A 37 2.86 20.66 4.53
N VAL A 38 1.60 21.06 4.67
CA VAL A 38 1.07 21.68 5.86
C VAL A 38 0.72 20.54 6.80
N LEU A 39 1.76 19.84 7.20
CA LEU A 39 1.71 19.04 8.39
C LEU A 39 2.19 20.00 9.48
N GLU A 40 1.26 20.48 10.30
CA GLU A 40 1.65 21.28 11.45
C GLU A 40 2.52 20.40 12.36
N PRO A 41 3.71 20.89 12.79
CA PRO A 41 4.49 20.19 13.78
C PRO A 41 3.62 20.12 15.05
N ALA A 42 3.10 18.95 15.37
CA ALA A 42 2.45 18.72 16.65
C ALA A 42 3.51 18.19 17.60
N GLU A 43 3.71 18.87 18.73
CA GLU A 43 4.34 18.23 19.87
C GLU A 43 3.43 17.05 20.25
N VAL A 44 3.86 15.86 19.94
CA VAL A 44 3.22 14.64 20.41
C VAL A 44 3.69 14.51 21.85
N ASP A 45 2.87 14.95 22.80
CA ASP A 45 2.97 14.42 24.17
C ASP A 45 2.92 12.89 24.00
N GLY A 46 3.98 12.20 24.41
CA GLY A 46 4.21 10.77 24.13
C GLY A 46 3.11 9.86 24.66
N GLN A 47 1.87 10.14 24.26
CA GLN A 47 0.74 9.28 24.55
C GLN A 47 0.83 8.05 23.63
N PRO A 48 0.81 6.85 24.21
CA PRO A 48 0.73 5.63 23.45
C PRO A 48 -0.48 5.69 22.49
N PRO A 49 -0.43 4.98 21.37
CA PRO A 49 -1.62 4.81 20.55
C PRO A 49 -2.76 4.34 21.44
N ASP A 50 -3.96 4.87 21.25
CA ASP A 50 -5.13 4.48 22.02
C ASP A 50 -5.44 2.99 21.79
N LEU A 51 -4.80 2.15 22.59
CA LEU A 51 -4.99 0.71 22.59
C LEU A 51 -6.19 0.32 23.49
N ALA A 52 -6.97 1.30 23.99
CA ALA A 52 -8.10 1.02 24.88
C ALA A 52 -9.12 0.08 24.23
N ALA A 53 -9.22 0.08 22.91
CA ALA A 53 -10.06 -0.88 22.18
C ALA A 53 -9.48 -2.30 22.13
N LEU A 54 -8.16 -2.44 22.25
CA LEU A 54 -7.46 -3.72 22.31
C LEU A 54 -7.17 -4.12 23.77
N THR A 55 -7.05 -3.15 24.66
CA THR A 55 -6.79 -3.33 26.06
C THR A 55 -8.06 -3.11 26.89
N CYS A 56 -8.17 -3.85 27.97
CA CYS A 56 -9.28 -3.70 28.92
C CYS A 56 -9.36 -2.25 29.41
N ALA A 57 -10.55 -1.68 29.50
CA ALA A 57 -10.80 -0.28 29.91
C ALA A 57 -10.23 0.09 31.31
N ASP A 58 -9.89 -0.90 32.14
CA ASP A 58 -9.39 -0.72 33.50
C ASP A 58 -7.87 -0.99 33.66
N CYS A 59 -7.14 -1.22 32.54
CA CYS A 59 -5.69 -1.39 32.62
C CYS A 59 -5.04 0.00 32.66
N GLU A 60 -4.33 0.32 33.78
CA GLU A 60 -3.44 1.48 33.81
C GLU A 60 -2.39 1.32 32.71
N LEU A 61 -2.57 2.04 31.61
CA LEU A 61 -1.59 2.13 30.55
C LEU A 61 -0.36 2.82 31.11
N ILE A 62 0.76 2.10 31.16
CA ILE A 62 2.05 2.72 31.46
C ILE A 62 2.36 3.63 30.26
N PRO A 63 2.47 4.96 30.46
CA PRO A 63 2.77 5.84 29.33
C PRO A 63 4.10 5.43 28.71
N LEU A 64 4.13 5.40 27.39
CA LEU A 64 5.38 5.25 26.63
C LEU A 64 6.36 6.33 27.12
N PRO A 65 7.65 6.01 27.29
CA PRO A 65 8.64 7.02 27.57
C PRO A 65 8.55 8.10 26.50
N ALA A 66 8.49 9.37 26.90
CA ALA A 66 8.41 10.48 25.98
C ALA A 66 9.57 10.35 24.96
N PRO A 67 9.29 10.29 23.66
CA PRO A 67 10.33 10.14 22.68
C PRO A 67 11.28 11.34 22.77
N LYS A 68 12.58 11.07 22.73
CA LYS A 68 13.61 12.14 22.62
C LYS A 68 13.60 12.83 21.27
N GLU A 69 12.87 12.28 20.34
CA GLU A 69 12.75 12.68 18.95
C GLU A 69 11.48 13.50 18.75
N THR A 70 11.51 14.38 17.78
CA THR A 70 10.33 15.15 17.37
C THR A 70 9.46 14.28 16.46
N TYR A 71 8.17 14.23 16.72
CA TYR A 71 7.24 13.48 15.88
C TYR A 71 6.30 14.40 15.15
N GLN A 72 5.98 14.02 13.91
CA GLN A 72 4.98 14.67 13.10
C GLN A 72 3.79 13.74 12.93
N LEU A 73 2.61 14.19 13.37
CA LEU A 73 1.38 13.40 13.25
C LEU A 73 1.02 13.16 11.79
N LEU A 74 0.72 11.93 11.44
CA LEU A 74 0.33 11.52 10.09
C LEU A 74 -0.97 10.72 10.15
N SER A 75 -2.02 11.20 9.46
CA SER A 75 -3.25 10.44 9.28
C SER A 75 -3.17 9.55 8.03
N ALA A 76 -3.94 8.46 8.00
CA ALA A 76 -4.01 7.57 6.84
C ALA A 76 -4.47 8.30 5.58
N ASN A 77 -5.45 9.21 5.68
CA ASN A 77 -5.93 9.99 4.54
C ASN A 77 -4.87 10.95 4.00
N THR A 78 -4.16 11.66 4.89
CA THR A 78 -3.05 12.54 4.49
C THR A 78 -1.94 11.74 3.81
N CYS A 79 -1.55 10.59 4.38
CA CYS A 79 -0.56 9.69 3.80
C CYS A 79 -0.97 9.23 2.39
N GLN A 80 -2.21 8.76 2.22
CA GLN A 80 -2.77 8.29 0.95
C GLN A 80 -2.73 9.38 -0.12
N CYS A 81 -3.29 10.55 0.19
CA CYS A 81 -3.47 11.61 -0.80
C CYS A 81 -2.16 12.34 -1.12
N SER A 82 -1.28 12.51 -0.14
CA SER A 82 0.06 13.05 -0.41
C SER A 82 0.87 12.13 -1.32
N ALA A 83 0.83 10.81 -1.10
CA ALA A 83 1.52 9.85 -1.95
C ALA A 83 0.93 9.77 -3.37
N ALA A 84 -0.40 9.84 -3.50
CA ALA A 84 -1.04 9.93 -4.81
C ALA A 84 -0.64 11.19 -5.56
N THR A 85 -0.53 12.33 -4.86
CA THR A 85 -0.10 13.61 -5.45
C THR A 85 1.38 13.60 -5.81
N ASN A 86 2.24 13.04 -4.96
CA ASN A 86 3.70 13.01 -5.15
C ASN A 86 4.16 11.89 -6.09
N ALA A 87 3.30 11.12 -6.71
CA ALA A 87 3.66 10.01 -7.60
C ALA A 87 4.47 10.54 -8.83
N PRO A 88 5.84 10.46 -8.85
CA PRO A 88 6.63 11.17 -9.86
C PRO A 88 6.37 10.67 -11.28
N VAL A 89 6.18 9.35 -11.42
CA VAL A 89 5.90 8.74 -12.74
C VAL A 89 4.53 9.15 -13.25
N ALA A 90 3.51 9.23 -12.38
CA ALA A 90 2.20 9.75 -12.77
C ALA A 90 2.28 11.21 -13.22
N ASN A 91 3.06 12.03 -12.50
CA ASN A 91 3.29 13.43 -12.85
C ASN A 91 4.01 13.57 -14.21
N MET A 92 4.97 12.69 -14.53
CA MET A 92 5.60 12.64 -15.86
C MET A 92 4.59 12.25 -16.95
N VAL A 93 3.73 11.27 -16.70
CA VAL A 93 2.67 10.87 -17.64
C VAL A 93 1.67 12.03 -17.86
N GLU A 94 1.38 12.82 -16.84
CA GLU A 94 0.54 14.02 -17.01
C GLU A 94 1.22 15.12 -17.85
N LEU A 95 2.54 15.22 -17.85
CA LEU A 95 3.26 16.11 -18.77
C LEU A 95 3.15 15.62 -20.21
N GLU A 96 3.21 14.31 -20.47
CA GLU A 96 2.93 13.76 -21.81
C GLU A 96 1.47 13.98 -22.24
N HIS A 97 0.52 13.84 -21.32
CA HIS A 97 -0.88 14.19 -21.56
C HIS A 97 -1.04 15.67 -21.94
N HIS A 98 -0.29 16.58 -21.27
CA HIS A 98 -0.29 17.98 -21.62
C HIS A 98 0.36 18.24 -23.00
N TRP A 99 1.46 17.56 -23.30
CA TRP A 99 2.14 17.63 -24.60
C TRP A 99 1.22 17.16 -25.75
N ALA A 100 0.52 16.06 -25.58
CA ALA A 100 -0.45 15.57 -26.56
C ALA A 100 -1.51 16.65 -26.89
N ARG A 101 -1.95 17.42 -25.90
CA ARG A 101 -2.86 18.56 -26.10
C ARG A 101 -2.23 19.66 -26.95
N VAL A 102 -0.98 20.02 -26.68
CA VAL A 102 -0.26 21.05 -27.45
C VAL A 102 -0.10 20.61 -28.91
N VAL A 103 0.23 19.33 -29.16
CA VAL A 103 0.34 18.78 -30.52
C VAL A 103 -0.97 18.90 -31.29
N ILE A 104 -2.11 18.60 -30.67
CA ILE A 104 -3.45 18.75 -31.29
C ILE A 104 -3.68 20.19 -31.71
N GLU A 105 -3.19 21.17 -30.95
CA GLU A 105 -3.40 22.61 -31.23
C GLU A 105 -2.43 23.15 -32.28
N CYS A 106 -1.21 22.60 -32.40
CA CYS A 106 -0.13 23.13 -33.22
C CYS A 106 0.10 22.38 -34.53
N ASP A 107 -0.25 21.10 -34.63
CA ASP A 107 0.01 20.27 -35.80
C ASP A 107 -1.25 20.16 -36.66
N THR A 108 -1.23 20.82 -37.83
CA THR A 108 -2.35 20.79 -38.81
C THR A 108 -2.55 19.42 -39.47
N ASN A 109 -1.55 18.54 -39.41
CA ASN A 109 -1.60 17.17 -39.91
C ASN A 109 -1.93 16.14 -38.82
N ALA A 110 -2.04 16.58 -37.57
CA ALA A 110 -2.36 15.70 -36.46
C ALA A 110 -3.78 15.12 -36.63
N VAL A 111 -3.86 13.82 -36.47
CA VAL A 111 -5.15 13.12 -36.41
C VAL A 111 -5.69 13.28 -34.98
N ARG A 112 -6.59 14.26 -34.84
CA ARG A 112 -7.12 14.69 -33.55
C ARG A 112 -7.68 13.53 -32.70
N GLU A 113 -8.35 12.58 -33.35
CA GLU A 113 -8.95 11.42 -32.72
C GLU A 113 -7.89 10.53 -32.01
N ASN A 114 -6.73 10.33 -32.65
CA ASN A 114 -5.62 9.54 -32.06
C ASN A 114 -5.07 10.23 -30.81
N TYR A 115 -4.75 11.50 -30.90
CA TYR A 115 -4.18 12.23 -29.76
C TYR A 115 -5.18 12.39 -28.61
N CYS A 116 -6.48 12.55 -28.90
CA CYS A 116 -7.52 12.57 -27.86
C CYS A 116 -7.61 11.22 -27.15
N LEU A 117 -7.53 10.12 -27.90
CA LEU A 117 -7.56 8.77 -27.34
C LEU A 117 -6.30 8.47 -26.53
N ASP A 118 -5.12 8.76 -27.05
CA ASP A 118 -3.84 8.62 -26.34
C ASP A 118 -3.86 9.40 -25.02
N ARG A 119 -4.34 10.65 -25.06
CA ARG A 119 -4.47 11.50 -23.87
C ARG A 119 -5.37 10.87 -22.81
N ASP A 120 -6.52 10.35 -23.19
CA ASP A 120 -7.47 9.74 -22.27
C ASP A 120 -6.91 8.43 -21.68
N LEU A 121 -6.18 7.64 -22.48
CA LEU A 121 -5.48 6.43 -22.01
C LEU A 121 -4.35 6.78 -21.03
N MET A 122 -3.56 7.81 -21.33
CA MET A 122 -2.51 8.30 -20.42
C MET A 122 -3.10 8.78 -19.08
N ALA A 123 -4.23 9.49 -19.12
CA ALA A 123 -4.90 9.94 -17.90
C ALA A 123 -5.36 8.76 -17.02
N LEU A 124 -5.93 7.71 -17.62
CA LEU A 124 -6.31 6.48 -16.90
C LEU A 124 -5.08 5.73 -16.35
N HIS A 125 -4.00 5.68 -17.11
CA HIS A 125 -2.74 5.08 -16.67
C HIS A 125 -2.12 5.84 -15.50
N ALA A 126 -2.11 7.18 -15.54
CA ALA A 126 -1.63 8.01 -14.45
C ALA A 126 -2.41 7.77 -13.14
N VAL A 127 -3.74 7.59 -13.21
CA VAL A 127 -4.56 7.22 -12.05
C VAL A 127 -4.14 5.86 -11.49
N GLY A 128 -3.85 4.87 -12.34
CA GLY A 128 -3.34 3.57 -11.91
C GLY A 128 -2.03 3.68 -11.12
N ILE A 129 -1.07 4.47 -11.63
CA ILE A 129 0.22 4.72 -10.96
C ILE A 129 0.02 5.43 -9.61
N ARG A 130 -0.88 6.41 -9.53
CA ARG A 130 -1.23 7.10 -8.28
C ARG A 130 -1.87 6.15 -7.27
N ASN A 131 -2.73 5.25 -7.73
CA ASN A 131 -3.35 4.21 -6.92
C ASN A 131 -2.29 3.26 -6.32
N ASP A 132 -1.29 2.87 -7.09
CA ASP A 132 -0.17 2.05 -6.62
C ASP A 132 0.70 2.79 -5.59
N SER A 133 0.99 4.07 -5.82
CA SER A 133 1.76 4.91 -4.91
C SER A 133 1.02 5.11 -3.58
N ALA A 134 -0.28 5.40 -3.61
CA ALA A 134 -1.14 5.52 -2.44
C ALA A 134 -1.19 4.21 -1.63
N SER A 135 -1.31 3.06 -2.32
CA SER A 135 -1.29 1.74 -1.68
C SER A 135 0.04 1.46 -0.98
N ALA A 136 1.17 1.77 -1.63
CA ALA A 136 2.49 1.58 -1.04
C ALA A 136 2.68 2.43 0.22
N ALA A 137 2.23 3.69 0.20
CA ALA A 137 2.31 4.59 1.34
C ALA A 137 1.42 4.14 2.50
N LEU A 138 0.17 3.75 2.24
CA LEU A 138 -0.72 3.24 3.28
C LEU A 138 -0.19 1.97 3.94
N LYS A 139 0.40 1.06 3.17
CA LYS A 139 1.04 -0.14 3.74
C LYS A 139 2.20 0.21 4.66
N ALA A 140 3.08 1.10 4.23
CA ALA A 140 4.19 1.58 5.05
C ALA A 140 3.68 2.31 6.31
N PHE A 141 2.59 3.10 6.18
CA PHE A 141 1.93 3.78 7.29
C PHE A 141 1.41 2.79 8.35
N TYR A 142 0.65 1.77 7.96
CA TYR A 142 0.13 0.77 8.91
C TYR A 142 1.25 -0.11 9.49
N GLN A 143 2.27 -0.42 8.71
CA GLN A 143 3.45 -1.13 9.21
C GLN A 143 4.20 -0.32 10.25
N LEU A 144 4.43 0.99 10.01
CA LEU A 144 5.06 1.88 10.99
C LEU A 144 4.21 1.97 12.27
N ALA A 145 2.89 2.15 12.14
CA ALA A 145 1.98 2.16 13.29
C ALA A 145 2.09 0.87 14.11
N GLY A 146 2.15 -0.28 13.43
CA GLY A 146 2.32 -1.57 14.08
C GLY A 146 3.64 -1.70 14.83
N LEU A 147 4.74 -1.18 14.27
CA LEU A 147 6.04 -1.18 14.93
C LEU A 147 6.04 -0.34 16.21
N GLU A 148 5.50 0.87 16.16
CA GLU A 148 5.40 1.76 17.32
C GLU A 148 4.55 1.11 18.45
N ALA A 149 3.46 0.43 18.09
CA ALA A 149 2.65 -0.30 19.07
C ALA A 149 3.35 -1.55 19.62
N GLN A 150 4.10 -2.29 18.80
CA GLN A 150 4.85 -3.47 19.22
C GLN A 150 6.02 -3.11 20.13
N GLU A 151 6.71 -2.00 19.89
CA GLU A 151 7.80 -1.51 20.72
C GLU A 151 7.36 -1.35 22.18
N HIS A 152 6.14 -0.83 22.39
CA HIS A 152 5.57 -0.70 23.74
C HIS A 152 5.47 -2.04 24.47
N PHE A 153 4.88 -3.06 23.83
CA PHE A 153 4.75 -4.39 24.46
C PHE A 153 6.10 -5.06 24.65
N LEU A 154 7.03 -4.86 23.74
CA LEU A 154 8.38 -5.38 23.83
C LEU A 154 9.14 -4.73 25.01
N GLN A 155 8.97 -3.43 25.23
CA GLN A 155 9.52 -2.73 26.39
C GLN A 155 8.95 -3.29 27.69
N LEU A 156 7.63 -3.48 27.78
CA LEU A 156 7.00 -4.09 28.96
C LEU A 156 7.52 -5.51 29.25
N ALA A 157 7.71 -6.32 28.21
CA ALA A 157 8.28 -7.66 28.33
C ALA A 157 9.74 -7.61 28.80
N THR A 158 10.52 -6.66 28.28
CA THR A 158 11.93 -6.46 28.68
C THR A 158 12.03 -6.04 30.14
N ASP A 159 11.22 -5.09 30.58
CA ASP A 159 11.19 -4.60 31.96
C ASP A 159 10.77 -5.72 32.95
N GLU A 160 9.74 -6.50 32.59
CA GLU A 160 9.30 -7.61 33.45
C GLU A 160 10.35 -8.73 33.54
N THR A 161 11.04 -9.01 32.41
CA THR A 161 12.15 -10.00 32.40
C THR A 161 13.32 -9.50 33.23
N GLY A 162 13.68 -8.21 33.12
CA GLY A 162 14.72 -7.58 33.95
C GLY A 162 14.38 -7.65 35.45
N ARG A 163 13.14 -7.29 35.82
CA ARG A 163 12.68 -7.40 37.23
C ARG A 163 12.74 -8.85 37.73
N THR A 164 12.52 -9.82 36.85
CA THR A 164 12.61 -11.23 37.20
C THR A 164 14.07 -11.63 37.50
N LEU A 165 15.05 -11.18 36.72
CA LEU A 165 16.47 -11.38 37.00
C LEU A 165 16.90 -10.73 38.30
N ASP A 166 16.54 -9.45 38.52
CA ASP A 166 16.85 -8.75 39.76
C ASP A 166 16.32 -9.51 41.01
N ARG A 167 15.14 -10.14 40.89
CA ARG A 167 14.60 -10.98 41.97
C ARG A 167 15.38 -12.25 42.19
N ILE A 168 15.79 -12.92 41.12
CA ILE A 168 16.64 -14.13 41.22
C ILE A 168 17.96 -13.80 41.90
N ASP A 169 18.61 -12.69 41.55
CA ASP A 169 19.85 -12.25 42.15
C ASP A 169 19.68 -11.89 43.63
N ASN A 170 18.61 -11.17 43.98
CA ASN A 170 18.27 -10.88 45.37
C ASN A 170 18.03 -12.16 46.23
N LEU A 171 17.41 -13.20 45.65
CA LEU A 171 17.22 -14.49 46.35
C LEU A 171 18.55 -15.20 46.55
N ARG A 172 19.43 -15.19 45.55
CA ARG A 172 20.79 -15.76 45.62
C ARG A 172 21.63 -15.05 46.67
N GLU A 173 21.65 -13.74 46.72
CA GLU A 173 22.38 -12.95 47.73
C GLU A 173 21.91 -13.27 49.17
N ARG A 174 20.62 -13.56 49.33
CA ARG A 174 20.06 -13.95 50.65
C ARG A 174 20.15 -15.42 50.93
N ALA A 175 20.85 -16.22 50.08
CA ALA A 175 20.94 -17.67 50.17
C ALA A 175 19.58 -18.40 50.26
N ILE A 176 18.54 -17.80 49.63
CA ILE A 176 17.20 -18.40 49.54
C ILE A 176 17.18 -19.30 48.31
N THR A 177 16.64 -20.51 48.48
CA THR A 177 16.53 -21.49 47.40
C THR A 177 15.58 -20.95 46.29
N ILE A 178 16.05 -20.89 45.05
CA ILE A 178 15.22 -20.53 43.89
C ILE A 178 14.24 -21.69 43.66
N PRO A 179 12.96 -21.41 43.38
CA PRO A 179 11.97 -22.45 43.06
C PRO A 179 12.40 -23.33 41.90
N ASP A 180 12.12 -24.62 41.96
CA ASP A 180 12.43 -25.59 40.92
C ASP A 180 11.80 -25.17 39.57
N GLY A 181 12.56 -25.26 38.49
CA GLY A 181 12.12 -24.91 37.13
C GLY A 181 12.40 -23.48 36.67
N ILE A 182 13.03 -22.64 37.52
CA ILE A 182 13.50 -21.30 37.15
C ILE A 182 15.01 -21.35 36.95
N ASP A 183 15.44 -21.26 35.69
CA ASP A 183 16.85 -21.20 35.33
C ASP A 183 17.27 -19.77 35.01
N TYR A 184 18.26 -19.24 35.72
CA TYR A 184 18.80 -17.88 35.48
C TYR A 184 19.26 -17.70 34.04
N GLY A 185 19.99 -18.68 33.50
CA GLY A 185 20.51 -18.59 32.12
C GLY A 185 19.40 -18.51 31.06
N THR A 186 18.29 -19.19 31.32
CA THR A 186 17.11 -19.09 30.42
C THR A 186 16.47 -17.69 30.46
N VAL A 187 16.33 -17.08 31.63
CA VAL A 187 15.76 -15.74 31.79
C VAL A 187 16.71 -14.68 31.21
N GLU A 188 18.01 -14.80 31.43
CA GLU A 188 19.04 -13.93 30.88
C GLU A 188 19.08 -14.00 29.33
N SER A 189 19.08 -15.22 28.78
CA SER A 189 19.00 -15.42 27.33
C SER A 189 17.74 -14.76 26.74
N ARG A 190 16.61 -14.88 27.44
CA ARG A 190 15.37 -14.23 27.04
C ARG A 190 15.48 -12.69 27.02
N LEU A 191 16.13 -12.10 28.02
CA LEU A 191 16.37 -10.66 28.07
C LEU A 191 17.22 -10.19 26.88
N HIS A 192 18.25 -10.96 26.51
CA HIS A 192 19.07 -10.64 25.33
C HIS A 192 18.29 -10.74 24.03
N GLU A 193 17.45 -11.76 23.86
CA GLU A 193 16.56 -11.88 22.70
C GLU A 193 15.60 -10.68 22.57
N LEU A 194 15.00 -10.24 23.70
CA LEU A 194 14.10 -9.09 23.70
C LEU A 194 14.82 -7.79 23.32
N LYS A 195 16.04 -7.57 23.83
CA LYS A 195 16.87 -6.42 23.45
C LYS A 195 17.27 -6.44 21.98
N ASP A 196 17.61 -7.61 21.43
CA ASP A 196 17.90 -7.74 19.99
C ASP A 196 16.66 -7.42 19.15
N GLN A 197 15.48 -7.87 19.57
CA GLN A 197 14.22 -7.51 18.91
C GLN A 197 13.95 -6.00 18.94
N GLN A 198 14.26 -5.31 20.05
CA GLN A 198 14.14 -3.83 20.13
C GLN A 198 15.02 -3.14 19.09
N LEU A 199 16.29 -3.57 18.96
CA LEU A 199 17.19 -3.02 17.95
C LEU A 199 16.68 -3.26 16.51
N GLN A 200 16.09 -4.42 16.24
CA GLN A 200 15.48 -4.73 14.94
C GLN A 200 14.27 -3.83 14.65
N LEU A 201 13.40 -3.59 15.63
CA LEU A 201 12.26 -2.69 15.47
C LEU A 201 12.71 -1.24 15.21
N GLU A 202 13.73 -0.75 15.94
CA GLU A 202 14.28 0.58 15.73
C GLU A 202 14.84 0.74 14.31
N PHE A 203 15.58 -0.23 13.80
CA PHE A 203 16.06 -0.23 12.41
C PHE A 203 14.91 -0.18 11.40
N LEU A 204 13.87 -1.00 11.60
CA LEU A 204 12.70 -1.02 10.72
C LEU A 204 11.92 0.30 10.80
N ARG A 205 11.83 0.95 11.95
CA ARG A 205 11.23 2.27 12.14
C ARG A 205 11.92 3.31 11.27
N ILE A 206 13.26 3.38 11.31
CA ILE A 206 14.06 4.29 10.49
C ILE A 206 13.80 4.02 9.00
N GLN A 207 13.81 2.76 8.58
CA GLN A 207 13.59 2.36 7.19
C GLN A 207 12.19 2.76 6.69
N LEU A 208 11.13 2.51 7.46
CA LEU A 208 9.76 2.84 7.09
C LEU A 208 9.53 4.34 7.06
N ASN A 209 10.10 5.10 7.99
CA ASN A 209 10.04 6.57 7.94
C ASN A 209 10.70 7.11 6.67
N GLY A 210 11.89 6.62 6.30
CA GLY A 210 12.54 7.00 5.05
C GLY A 210 11.72 6.63 3.81
N GLN A 211 11.06 5.47 3.82
CA GLN A 211 10.14 5.07 2.75
C GLN A 211 8.93 5.99 2.66
N LEU A 212 8.31 6.34 3.78
CA LEU A 212 7.19 7.28 3.84
C LEU A 212 7.57 8.67 3.35
N GLN A 213 8.71 9.22 3.80
CA GLN A 213 9.24 10.51 3.31
C GLN A 213 9.32 10.54 1.79
N LYS A 214 9.88 9.47 1.20
CA LYS A 214 9.99 9.34 -0.26
C LYS A 214 8.63 9.29 -0.95
N LEU A 215 7.68 8.51 -0.41
CA LEU A 215 6.36 8.32 -1.02
C LEU A 215 5.48 9.56 -0.88
N ILE A 216 5.47 10.19 0.28
CA ILE A 216 4.68 11.38 0.57
C ILE A 216 5.29 12.63 -0.08
N GLY A 217 6.61 12.62 -0.31
CA GLY A 217 7.34 13.76 -0.89
C GLY A 217 7.58 14.92 0.08
N CYS A 218 7.45 14.66 1.38
CA CYS A 218 7.71 15.63 2.44
C CYS A 218 8.97 15.21 3.19
N PRO A 219 10.13 15.79 2.89
CA PRO A 219 11.34 15.51 3.63
C PRO A 219 11.16 16.01 5.09
N LEU A 220 11.54 15.16 6.04
CA LEU A 220 11.65 15.51 7.44
C LEU A 220 13.12 15.75 7.78
N ASP A 221 13.38 16.48 8.86
CA ASP A 221 14.70 16.58 9.44
C ASP A 221 15.17 15.21 9.97
N GLU A 222 16.48 15.01 10.10
CA GLU A 222 17.06 13.73 10.53
C GLU A 222 16.56 13.23 11.89
N THR A 223 16.09 14.14 12.74
CA THR A 223 15.58 13.86 14.09
C THR A 223 14.06 13.82 14.17
N THR A 224 13.36 14.03 13.04
CA THR A 224 11.89 14.07 12.99
C THR A 224 11.37 12.82 12.30
N PHE A 225 10.42 12.14 12.94
CA PHE A 225 9.76 10.93 12.46
C PHE A 225 8.26 11.16 12.29
N TYR A 226 7.62 10.36 11.43
CA TYR A 226 6.17 10.34 11.36
C TYR A 226 5.59 9.54 12.51
N TRP A 227 4.51 10.07 13.10
CA TRP A 227 3.69 9.35 14.07
C TRP A 227 2.34 8.99 13.44
N PRO A 228 2.10 7.71 13.10
CA PRO A 228 0.86 7.29 12.47
C PRO A 228 -0.30 7.33 13.47
N GLN A 229 -1.38 8.02 13.10
CA GLN A 229 -2.63 8.01 13.86
C GLN A 229 -3.53 6.87 13.38
N VAL A 230 -3.68 5.83 14.16
CA VAL A 230 -4.48 4.64 13.83
C VAL A 230 -5.50 4.37 14.93
N ASP A 231 -6.73 4.04 14.51
CA ASP A 231 -7.73 3.43 15.40
C ASP A 231 -7.48 1.89 15.43
N TRP A 232 -7.12 1.39 16.61
CA TRP A 232 -6.75 -0.01 16.82
C TRP A 232 -7.95 -0.95 17.02
N GLN A 233 -9.16 -0.53 16.64
CA GLN A 233 -10.33 -1.40 16.74
C GLN A 233 -10.29 -2.52 15.70
N VAL A 234 -10.61 -3.74 16.14
CA VAL A 234 -10.78 -4.88 15.22
C VAL A 234 -12.12 -4.75 14.52
N ASP A 235 -12.11 -4.32 13.27
CA ASP A 235 -13.30 -4.24 12.45
C ASP A 235 -13.69 -5.63 11.94
N LEU A 236 -14.77 -6.18 12.46
CA LEU A 236 -15.33 -7.46 12.08
C LEU A 236 -16.52 -7.33 11.10
N THR A 237 -16.75 -6.16 10.51
CA THR A 237 -17.80 -5.94 9.52
C THR A 237 -17.61 -6.89 8.34
N PRO A 238 -18.63 -7.68 7.96
CA PRO A 238 -18.54 -8.60 6.83
C PRO A 238 -18.23 -7.86 5.53
N VAL A 239 -17.32 -8.43 4.72
CA VAL A 239 -16.96 -7.87 3.42
C VAL A 239 -18.06 -8.21 2.40
N ASP A 240 -18.63 -7.19 1.77
CA ASP A 240 -19.50 -7.35 0.60
C ASP A 240 -18.66 -7.63 -0.64
N VAL A 241 -18.45 -8.91 -0.97
CA VAL A 241 -17.63 -9.35 -2.11
C VAL A 241 -18.26 -8.94 -3.44
N GLU A 242 -19.59 -8.99 -3.56
CA GLU A 242 -20.28 -8.64 -4.81
C GLU A 242 -20.24 -7.13 -5.05
N GLY A 243 -20.45 -6.32 -4.01
CA GLY A 243 -20.29 -4.88 -4.08
C GLY A 243 -18.86 -4.49 -4.40
N ALA A 244 -17.88 -5.16 -3.81
CA ALA A 244 -16.46 -4.95 -4.08
C ALA A 244 -16.09 -5.26 -5.54
N LEU A 245 -16.64 -6.34 -6.11
CA LEU A 245 -16.48 -6.70 -7.52
C LEU A 245 -17.10 -5.64 -8.45
N ALA A 246 -18.35 -5.27 -8.18
CA ALA A 246 -19.06 -4.29 -8.99
C ALA A 246 -18.32 -2.94 -9.02
N LEU A 247 -17.81 -2.50 -7.85
CA LEU A 247 -17.02 -1.28 -7.72
C LEU A 247 -15.71 -1.40 -8.53
N GLY A 248 -14.93 -2.46 -8.33
CA GLY A 248 -13.63 -2.63 -8.98
C GLY A 248 -13.74 -2.73 -10.50
N LEU A 249 -14.72 -3.47 -11.03
CA LEU A 249 -14.96 -3.54 -12.48
C LEU A 249 -15.38 -2.18 -13.09
N ALA A 250 -15.99 -1.30 -12.28
CA ALA A 250 -16.38 0.03 -12.75
C ALA A 250 -15.27 1.09 -12.66
N THR A 251 -14.30 0.91 -11.75
CA THR A 251 -13.31 1.95 -11.39
C THR A 251 -11.91 1.68 -11.90
N ARG A 252 -11.54 0.43 -12.17
CA ARG A 252 -10.18 0.08 -12.63
C ARG A 252 -9.81 0.80 -13.93
N GLY A 253 -8.68 1.48 -13.90
CA GLY A 253 -8.20 2.27 -15.04
C GLY A 253 -7.81 1.42 -16.27
N ASP A 254 -7.30 0.20 -16.06
CA ASP A 254 -6.96 -0.74 -17.13
C ASP A 254 -8.21 -1.22 -17.89
N LEU A 255 -9.28 -1.60 -17.20
CA LEU A 255 -10.55 -1.98 -17.82
C LEU A 255 -11.21 -0.81 -18.53
N ARG A 256 -11.26 0.37 -17.88
CA ARG A 256 -11.80 1.60 -18.49
C ARG A 256 -11.02 2.00 -19.76
N GLY A 257 -9.70 1.83 -19.76
CA GLY A 257 -8.86 2.10 -20.93
C GLY A 257 -9.15 1.15 -22.08
N LEU A 258 -9.30 -0.15 -21.81
CA LEU A 258 -9.65 -1.14 -22.83
C LEU A 258 -11.07 -0.94 -23.37
N GLU A 259 -12.07 -0.63 -22.51
CA GLU A 259 -13.42 -0.27 -22.92
C GLU A 259 -13.42 0.95 -23.84
N LEU A 260 -12.66 1.99 -23.48
CA LEU A 260 -12.50 3.18 -24.28
C LEU A 260 -11.90 2.84 -25.65
N MET A 261 -10.84 2.02 -25.67
CA MET A 261 -10.18 1.59 -26.90
C MET A 261 -11.14 0.79 -27.81
N ILE A 262 -11.87 -0.17 -27.26
CA ILE A 262 -12.86 -0.98 -28.00
C ILE A 262 -13.98 -0.10 -28.56
N CYS A 263 -14.42 0.90 -27.82
CA CYS A 263 -15.45 1.82 -28.24
C CYS A 263 -15.02 2.78 -29.38
N LYS A 264 -13.73 3.15 -29.40
CA LYS A 264 -13.18 4.17 -30.30
C LYS A 264 -12.35 3.59 -31.45
N ILE A 265 -12.17 2.28 -31.50
CA ILE A 265 -11.38 1.67 -32.56
C ILE A 265 -12.07 1.83 -33.93
N ASP A 266 -11.34 2.46 -34.84
CA ASP A 266 -11.71 2.60 -36.24
C ASP A 266 -10.44 2.58 -37.11
N LYS A 267 -10.54 2.91 -38.38
CA LYS A 267 -9.38 2.95 -39.27
C LYS A 267 -8.37 4.03 -38.91
N VAL A 268 -8.81 5.11 -38.29
CA VAL A 268 -7.99 6.26 -37.95
C VAL A 268 -7.22 5.97 -36.68
N THR A 269 -7.85 5.29 -35.70
CA THR A 269 -7.30 4.97 -34.40
C THR A 269 -6.53 3.63 -34.34
N LEU A 270 -6.40 2.92 -35.49
CA LEU A 270 -5.59 1.68 -35.59
C LEU A 270 -4.15 1.81 -35.03
N PRO A 271 -3.41 2.91 -35.21
CA PRO A 271 -2.08 3.06 -34.63
C PRO A 271 -2.11 2.99 -33.09
N VAL A 272 -3.08 3.64 -32.44
CA VAL A 272 -3.25 3.59 -30.98
C VAL A 272 -3.63 2.18 -30.52
N ALA A 273 -4.52 1.50 -31.25
CA ALA A 273 -4.89 0.11 -30.96
C ALA A 273 -3.69 -0.84 -31.05
N ARG A 274 -2.81 -0.65 -32.02
CA ARG A 274 -1.56 -1.43 -32.12
C ARG A 274 -0.65 -1.18 -30.93
N ALA A 275 -0.49 0.08 -30.50
CA ALA A 275 0.32 0.45 -29.34
C ALA A 275 -0.20 -0.16 -28.06
N VAL A 276 -1.52 -0.12 -27.82
CA VAL A 276 -2.16 -0.76 -26.65
C VAL A 276 -1.93 -2.29 -26.65
N LEU A 277 -2.08 -2.95 -27.80
CA LEU A 277 -1.83 -4.37 -27.93
C LEU A 277 -0.35 -4.72 -27.74
N ALA A 278 0.57 -3.90 -28.29
CA ALA A 278 2.02 -4.07 -28.11
C ALA A 278 2.45 -3.88 -26.65
N TYR A 279 1.75 -3.08 -25.89
CA TYR A 279 2.00 -2.92 -24.45
C TYR A 279 1.63 -4.19 -23.67
N ALA A 280 0.56 -4.89 -24.08
CA ALA A 280 0.18 -6.16 -23.47
C ALA A 280 1.15 -7.30 -23.80
N ASP A 281 1.57 -7.38 -25.06
CA ASP A 281 2.62 -8.28 -25.53
C ASP A 281 3.31 -7.68 -26.76
N GLY A 282 4.63 -7.54 -26.72
CA GLY A 282 5.41 -6.88 -27.77
C GLY A 282 5.32 -7.52 -29.19
N THR A 283 4.73 -8.71 -29.31
CA THR A 283 4.46 -9.34 -30.61
C THR A 283 3.12 -8.90 -31.20
N LEU A 284 2.18 -8.47 -30.36
CA LEU A 284 0.88 -7.97 -30.80
C LEU A 284 1.03 -6.57 -31.39
N GLY A 285 0.29 -6.28 -32.44
CA GLY A 285 0.36 -4.96 -33.09
C GLY A 285 1.59 -4.72 -33.95
N SER A 286 2.60 -5.59 -33.91
CA SER A 286 3.90 -5.41 -34.60
C SER A 286 3.83 -5.52 -36.13
N VAL A 287 2.79 -6.17 -36.65
CA VAL A 287 2.61 -6.32 -38.09
C VAL A 287 1.87 -5.08 -38.63
N GLU A 288 2.62 -4.22 -39.32
CA GLU A 288 2.11 -3.05 -39.97
C GLU A 288 2.18 -3.17 -41.49
N PRO A 289 1.21 -2.62 -42.26
CA PRO A 289 1.36 -2.47 -43.70
C PRO A 289 2.59 -1.60 -43.99
N ARG A 290 3.50 -2.08 -44.84
CA ARG A 290 4.68 -1.28 -45.26
C ARG A 290 4.23 -0.23 -46.30
N ASP A 291 4.53 1.03 -46.03
CA ASP A 291 4.27 2.12 -46.94
C ASP A 291 5.18 2.04 -48.17
N GLY A 292 4.57 1.97 -49.36
CA GLY A 292 5.25 2.05 -50.62
C GLY A 292 4.39 2.74 -51.67
N LEU A 293 4.98 3.50 -52.58
CA LEU A 293 4.31 4.35 -53.59
C LEU A 293 3.23 3.64 -54.41
N ILE A 294 3.27 2.31 -54.54
CA ILE A 294 2.25 1.49 -55.21
C ILE A 294 1.11 1.05 -54.30
N HIS A 295 1.21 1.34 -53.00
CA HIS A 295 0.32 0.82 -51.96
C HIS A 295 -0.90 1.70 -51.63
N LEU A 296 -1.01 2.95 -52.11
CA LEU A 296 -2.14 3.84 -51.75
C LEU A 296 -3.50 3.19 -52.02
N ALA A 297 -3.67 2.46 -53.12
CA ALA A 297 -4.91 1.75 -53.44
C ALA A 297 -5.07 0.42 -52.63
N ARG A 298 -3.95 -0.26 -52.25
CA ARG A 298 -3.97 -1.50 -51.45
C ARG A 298 -4.10 -1.22 -49.96
N CYS A 299 -3.60 -0.10 -49.44
CA CYS A 299 -3.69 0.28 -48.04
C CYS A 299 -5.14 0.40 -47.55
N PHE A 300 -6.06 0.91 -48.37
CA PHE A 300 -7.48 0.92 -48.04
C PHE A 300 -8.04 -0.48 -47.77
N HIS A 301 -7.56 -1.48 -48.49
CA HIS A 301 -8.00 -2.88 -48.32
C HIS A 301 -7.36 -3.55 -47.11
N CYS A 302 -6.09 -3.29 -46.87
CA CYS A 302 -5.36 -3.82 -45.69
C CYS A 302 -5.97 -3.31 -44.38
N ASN A 303 -6.15 -2.00 -44.23
CA ASN A 303 -6.77 -1.41 -43.03
C ASN A 303 -8.20 -1.91 -42.81
N LYS A 304 -8.98 -2.15 -43.90
CA LYS A 304 -10.32 -2.73 -43.80
C LYS A 304 -10.30 -4.16 -43.27
N SER A 305 -9.27 -4.94 -43.59
CA SER A 305 -9.12 -6.32 -43.16
C SER A 305 -8.46 -6.42 -41.77
N GLU A 306 -7.65 -5.44 -41.38
CA GLU A 306 -6.98 -5.40 -40.07
C GLU A 306 -7.96 -5.07 -38.93
N LEU A 307 -8.86 -4.12 -39.13
CA LEU A 307 -9.76 -3.60 -38.11
C LEU A 307 -10.50 -4.73 -37.35
N PRO A 308 -11.17 -5.70 -38.00
CA PRO A 308 -11.87 -6.78 -37.29
C PRO A 308 -10.92 -7.68 -36.47
N ILE A 309 -9.67 -7.83 -36.93
CA ILE A 309 -8.65 -8.62 -36.20
C ILE A 309 -8.27 -7.88 -34.90
N ARG A 310 -8.01 -6.58 -34.99
CA ARG A 310 -7.63 -5.78 -33.81
C ARG A 310 -8.80 -5.65 -32.83
N CYS A 311 -10.04 -5.47 -33.31
CA CYS A 311 -11.23 -5.51 -32.47
C CYS A 311 -11.32 -6.83 -31.69
N ARG A 312 -11.08 -7.96 -32.36
CA ARG A 312 -11.12 -9.27 -31.69
C ARG A 312 -9.98 -9.45 -30.67
N GLN A 313 -8.77 -8.98 -31.00
CA GLN A 313 -7.63 -9.02 -30.07
C GLN A 313 -7.92 -8.16 -28.81
N LEU A 314 -8.43 -6.94 -28.98
CA LEU A 314 -8.80 -6.09 -27.86
C LEU A 314 -9.93 -6.68 -27.01
N ALA A 315 -10.93 -7.32 -27.63
CA ALA A 315 -12.00 -7.98 -26.91
C ALA A 315 -11.47 -9.18 -26.07
N MET A 316 -10.53 -9.94 -26.63
CA MET A 316 -9.87 -11.04 -25.91
C MET A 316 -9.02 -10.49 -24.75
N LEU A 317 -8.26 -9.41 -24.97
CA LEU A 317 -7.45 -8.77 -23.94
C LEU A 317 -8.34 -8.21 -22.81
N TYR A 318 -9.47 -7.58 -23.17
CA TYR A 318 -10.45 -7.11 -22.17
C TYR A 318 -10.99 -8.25 -21.30
N SER A 319 -11.42 -9.34 -21.95
CA SER A 319 -11.94 -10.51 -21.22
C SER A 319 -10.89 -11.14 -20.29
N ASP A 320 -9.63 -11.22 -20.72
CA ASP A 320 -8.53 -11.73 -19.90
C ASP A 320 -8.25 -10.81 -18.71
N THR A 321 -8.19 -9.50 -18.96
CA THR A 321 -8.00 -8.47 -17.92
C THR A 321 -9.16 -8.45 -16.91
N GLU A 322 -10.41 -8.59 -17.38
CA GLU A 322 -11.60 -8.67 -16.54
C GLU A 322 -11.56 -9.92 -15.63
N ASN A 323 -11.23 -11.08 -16.18
CA ASN A 323 -11.08 -12.32 -15.40
C ASN A 323 -9.98 -12.20 -14.34
N LEU A 324 -8.84 -11.58 -14.70
CA LEU A 324 -7.76 -11.31 -13.76
C LEU A 324 -8.23 -10.37 -12.64
N ALA A 325 -8.93 -9.28 -12.99
CA ALA A 325 -9.47 -8.33 -12.03
C ALA A 325 -10.45 -8.99 -11.05
N ILE A 326 -11.35 -9.84 -11.55
CA ILE A 326 -12.28 -10.62 -10.72
C ILE A 326 -11.51 -11.51 -9.74
N ALA A 327 -10.49 -12.22 -10.20
CA ALA A 327 -9.68 -13.09 -9.36
C ALA A 327 -8.91 -12.31 -8.27
N GLU A 328 -8.30 -11.17 -8.63
CA GLU A 328 -7.57 -10.30 -7.71
C GLU A 328 -8.49 -9.72 -6.62
N ILE A 329 -9.64 -9.17 -7.01
CA ILE A 329 -10.60 -8.56 -6.07
C ILE A 329 -11.16 -9.61 -5.12
N LYS A 330 -11.57 -10.79 -5.63
CA LYS A 330 -12.04 -11.89 -4.78
C LYS A 330 -10.97 -12.35 -3.80
N SER A 331 -9.74 -12.54 -4.27
CA SER A 331 -8.61 -12.93 -3.44
C SER A 331 -8.35 -11.91 -2.32
N ALA A 332 -8.37 -10.61 -2.64
CA ALA A 332 -8.19 -9.54 -1.67
C ALA A 332 -9.35 -9.50 -0.64
N ALA A 333 -10.58 -9.66 -1.09
CA ALA A 333 -11.75 -9.71 -0.21
C ALA A 333 -11.71 -10.91 0.76
N TYR A 334 -11.39 -12.11 0.28
CA TYR A 334 -11.23 -13.27 1.15
C TYR A 334 -10.03 -13.16 2.10
N LYS A 335 -8.97 -12.45 1.71
CA LYS A 335 -7.84 -12.16 2.60
C LYS A 335 -8.29 -11.34 3.80
N ILE A 336 -9.20 -10.37 3.63
CA ILE A 336 -9.78 -9.60 4.74
C ILE A 336 -10.52 -10.54 5.70
N VAL A 337 -11.40 -11.40 5.19
CA VAL A 337 -12.14 -12.36 6.02
C VAL A 337 -11.20 -13.26 6.82
N LEU A 338 -10.11 -13.74 6.20
CA LEU A 338 -9.09 -14.53 6.88
C LEU A 338 -8.43 -13.74 8.01
N GLN A 339 -8.05 -12.48 7.75
CA GLN A 339 -7.38 -11.65 8.77
C GLN A 339 -8.35 -11.27 9.91
N GLN A 340 -9.62 -11.01 9.63
CA GLN A 340 -10.65 -10.81 10.65
C GLN A 340 -10.75 -12.01 11.60
N GLN A 341 -10.82 -13.23 11.07
CA GLN A 341 -10.86 -14.45 11.88
C GLN A 341 -9.59 -14.63 12.72
N ARG A 342 -8.43 -14.36 12.16
CA ARG A 342 -7.16 -14.44 12.90
C ARG A 342 -7.09 -13.42 14.03
N ALA A 343 -7.48 -12.17 13.76
CA ALA A 343 -7.51 -11.13 14.79
C ALA A 343 -8.51 -11.47 15.90
N ALA A 344 -9.72 -11.93 15.58
CA ALA A 344 -10.71 -12.34 16.57
C ALA A 344 -10.23 -13.51 17.45
N ASN A 345 -9.59 -14.53 16.85
CA ASN A 345 -9.02 -15.66 17.60
C ASN A 345 -7.88 -15.21 18.54
N THR A 346 -7.02 -14.29 18.08
CA THR A 346 -5.92 -13.77 18.90
C THR A 346 -6.46 -12.89 20.02
N GLN A 347 -7.47 -12.06 19.77
CA GLN A 347 -8.15 -11.26 20.79
C GLN A 347 -8.73 -12.12 21.91
N GLN A 348 -9.43 -13.21 21.58
CA GLN A 348 -9.92 -14.16 22.59
C GLN A 348 -8.79 -14.78 23.41
N THR A 349 -7.62 -15.00 22.82
CA THR A 349 -6.45 -15.51 23.52
C THR A 349 -5.89 -14.45 24.50
N VAL A 350 -5.83 -13.19 24.08
CA VAL A 350 -5.45 -12.06 24.94
C VAL A 350 -6.38 -11.97 26.16
N GLU A 351 -7.70 -12.01 25.94
CA GLU A 351 -8.69 -11.95 27.02
C GLU A 351 -8.49 -13.08 28.05
N LYS A 352 -8.25 -14.32 27.59
CA LYS A 352 -7.97 -15.45 28.47
C LYS A 352 -6.68 -15.27 29.29
N LEU A 353 -5.62 -14.77 28.65
CA LEU A 353 -4.34 -14.54 29.34
C LEU A 353 -4.44 -13.40 30.36
N ARG A 354 -5.19 -12.35 30.05
CA ARG A 354 -5.49 -11.26 31.01
C ARG A 354 -6.22 -11.80 32.23
N GLY A 355 -7.28 -12.59 32.03
CA GLY A 355 -7.98 -13.25 33.15
C GLY A 355 -7.05 -14.09 33.98
N ARG A 356 -6.13 -14.86 33.38
CA ARG A 356 -5.13 -15.66 34.12
C ARG A 356 -4.16 -14.78 34.92
N VAL A 357 -3.65 -13.69 34.34
CA VAL A 357 -2.77 -12.73 35.06
C VAL A 357 -3.50 -12.12 36.25
N GLU A 358 -4.77 -11.76 36.08
CA GLU A 358 -5.60 -11.19 37.14
C GLU A 358 -5.85 -12.20 38.28
N GLU A 359 -6.19 -13.45 37.96
CA GLU A 359 -6.33 -14.54 38.95
C GLU A 359 -5.04 -14.78 39.75
N LEU A 360 -3.90 -14.92 39.05
CA LEU A 360 -2.61 -15.09 39.68
C LEU A 360 -2.23 -13.88 40.56
N THR A 361 -2.58 -12.67 40.13
CA THR A 361 -2.31 -11.46 40.90
C THR A 361 -3.15 -11.41 42.21
N LYS A 362 -4.40 -11.88 42.19
CA LYS A 362 -5.27 -11.98 43.37
C LYS A 362 -4.82 -13.04 44.37
N THR A 363 -4.18 -14.12 43.90
CA THR A 363 -3.67 -15.22 44.75
C THR A 363 -2.25 -14.95 45.25
N ARG A 364 -1.61 -13.85 44.89
CA ARG A 364 -0.23 -13.48 45.17
C ARG A 364 0.11 -13.48 46.68
N ASP A 365 -0.85 -13.18 47.52
CA ASP A 365 -0.62 -13.02 48.98
C ASP A 365 -0.40 -14.35 49.73
N VAL A 366 -0.42 -15.47 48.99
CA VAL A 366 -0.42 -16.81 49.61
C VAL A 366 0.89 -17.56 49.44
N GLU A 367 1.70 -17.31 48.37
CA GLU A 367 2.94 -18.08 48.15
C GLU A 367 3.98 -17.30 47.30
N ASP A 368 5.29 -17.41 47.69
CA ASP A 368 6.42 -16.81 46.92
C ASP A 368 6.58 -17.35 45.50
N VAL A 369 6.11 -18.55 45.20
CA VAL A 369 6.13 -19.18 43.87
C VAL A 369 5.23 -18.43 42.91
N ALA A 370 4.14 -17.83 43.36
CA ALA A 370 3.18 -17.08 42.55
C ALA A 370 3.82 -15.90 41.79
N ILE A 371 4.90 -15.31 42.30
CA ILE A 371 5.52 -14.12 41.67
C ILE A 371 6.15 -14.48 40.33
N PHE A 372 6.85 -15.61 40.23
CA PHE A 372 7.49 -16.05 38.99
C PHE A 372 6.44 -16.51 37.95
N GLU A 373 5.36 -17.15 38.43
CA GLU A 373 4.25 -17.52 37.55
C GLU A 373 3.54 -16.29 37.00
N ILE A 374 3.36 -15.23 37.79
CA ILE A 374 2.81 -13.95 37.35
C ILE A 374 3.70 -13.31 36.29
N SER A 375 5.03 -13.25 36.53
CA SER A 375 5.96 -12.67 35.57
C SER A 375 5.96 -13.45 34.25
N LYS A 376 5.91 -14.77 34.29
CA LYS A 376 5.79 -15.62 33.11
C LYS A 376 4.46 -15.36 32.38
N ALA A 377 3.33 -15.33 33.10
CA ALA A 377 2.02 -15.08 32.51
C ALA A 377 1.90 -13.69 31.87
N ARG A 378 2.55 -12.66 32.46
CA ARG A 378 2.66 -11.33 31.88
C ARG A 378 3.51 -11.33 30.62
N GLY A 379 4.65 -11.99 30.60
CA GLY A 379 5.49 -12.14 29.43
C GLY A 379 4.74 -12.80 28.27
N ASP A 380 4.01 -13.88 28.56
CA ASP A 380 3.15 -14.56 27.59
C ASP A 380 2.03 -13.63 27.06
N LEU A 381 1.42 -12.82 27.94
CA LEU A 381 0.40 -11.84 27.57
C LEU A 381 0.96 -10.79 26.62
N TYR A 382 2.09 -10.15 26.94
CA TYR A 382 2.69 -9.12 26.10
C TYR A 382 3.08 -9.65 24.70
N GLN A 383 3.53 -10.91 24.61
CA GLN A 383 3.78 -11.54 23.30
C GLN A 383 2.50 -11.71 22.49
N VAL A 384 1.40 -12.11 23.11
CA VAL A 384 0.14 -12.31 22.38
C VAL A 384 -0.52 -10.96 22.04
N GLU A 385 -0.34 -9.93 22.88
CA GLU A 385 -0.76 -8.56 22.57
C GLU A 385 0.02 -7.99 21.39
N SER A 386 1.34 -8.15 21.35
CA SER A 386 2.15 -7.80 20.17
C SER A 386 1.67 -8.54 18.92
N LYS A 387 1.36 -9.82 19.02
CA LYS A 387 0.80 -10.60 17.91
C LYS A 387 -0.59 -10.11 17.48
N LEU A 388 -1.43 -9.63 18.41
CA LEU A 388 -2.72 -9.02 18.06
C LEU A 388 -2.51 -7.77 17.22
N ILE A 389 -1.56 -6.91 17.56
CA ILE A 389 -1.18 -5.74 16.75
C ILE A 389 -0.78 -6.17 15.33
N GLU A 390 0.05 -7.20 15.18
CA GLU A 390 0.40 -7.73 13.84
C GLU A 390 -0.82 -8.14 13.04
N GLN A 391 -1.81 -8.78 13.69
CA GLN A 391 -3.03 -9.21 13.01
C GLN A 391 -3.92 -8.02 12.59
N VAL A 392 -4.00 -6.98 13.42
CA VAL A 392 -4.74 -5.76 13.10
C VAL A 392 -4.07 -5.02 11.93
N VAL A 393 -2.74 -4.87 11.96
CA VAL A 393 -1.98 -4.31 10.84
C VAL A 393 -2.19 -5.14 9.57
N ALA A 394 -2.15 -6.46 9.66
CA ALA A 394 -2.38 -7.34 8.51
C ALA A 394 -3.81 -7.21 7.96
N LEU A 395 -4.79 -6.95 8.82
CA LEU A 395 -6.18 -6.68 8.42
C LEU A 395 -6.27 -5.33 7.67
N GLU A 396 -5.68 -4.26 8.20
CA GLU A 396 -5.70 -2.95 7.56
C GLU A 396 -4.95 -2.98 6.21
N VAL A 397 -3.79 -3.65 6.13
CA VAL A 397 -3.07 -3.88 4.87
C VAL A 397 -3.92 -4.69 3.87
N ALA A 398 -4.71 -5.67 4.33
CA ALA A 398 -5.61 -6.40 3.45
C ALA A 398 -6.75 -5.53 2.91
N LYS A 399 -7.28 -4.58 3.72
CA LYS A 399 -8.25 -3.58 3.26
C LYS A 399 -7.64 -2.63 2.22
N VAL A 400 -6.39 -2.20 2.42
CA VAL A 400 -5.64 -1.40 1.43
C VAL A 400 -5.44 -2.21 0.14
N ASP A 401 -5.11 -3.51 0.22
CA ASP A 401 -4.98 -4.39 -0.95
C ASP A 401 -6.28 -4.46 -1.74
N LEU A 402 -7.44 -4.59 -1.08
CA LEU A 402 -8.74 -4.61 -1.74
C LEU A 402 -9.01 -3.29 -2.47
N ARG A 403 -8.83 -2.15 -1.81
CA ARG A 403 -9.02 -0.82 -2.41
C ARG A 403 -8.04 -0.58 -3.58
N LYS A 404 -6.81 -1.10 -3.47
CA LYS A 404 -5.83 -1.10 -4.56
C LYS A 404 -6.34 -1.89 -5.76
N THR A 405 -6.81 -3.14 -5.55
CA THR A 405 -7.31 -3.99 -6.64
C THR A 405 -8.59 -3.46 -7.28
N GLN A 406 -9.37 -2.68 -6.54
CA GLN A 406 -10.51 -1.93 -7.05
C GLN A 406 -10.10 -0.67 -7.84
N GLY A 407 -8.90 -0.12 -7.63
CA GLY A 407 -8.47 1.13 -8.27
C GLY A 407 -9.05 2.39 -7.63
N THR A 408 -9.49 2.34 -6.36
CA THR A 408 -10.23 3.44 -5.71
C THR A 408 -9.36 4.44 -4.96
N LEU A 409 -8.14 4.06 -4.52
CA LEU A 409 -7.32 4.90 -3.64
C LEU A 409 -6.98 6.27 -4.23
N ALA A 410 -6.66 6.34 -5.53
CA ALA A 410 -6.41 7.62 -6.19
C ALA A 410 -7.70 8.41 -6.41
N LEU A 411 -8.82 7.74 -6.71
CA LEU A 411 -10.12 8.37 -6.92
C LEU A 411 -10.64 9.04 -5.64
N GLU A 412 -10.43 8.43 -4.47
CA GLU A 412 -10.78 8.98 -3.17
C GLU A 412 -10.01 10.27 -2.85
N CYS A 413 -8.84 10.46 -3.44
CA CYS A 413 -8.04 11.68 -3.38
C CYS A 413 -8.40 12.72 -4.48
N GLY A 414 -9.45 12.47 -5.26
CA GLY A 414 -9.95 13.41 -6.28
C GLY A 414 -9.29 13.27 -7.64
N PHE A 415 -8.49 12.22 -7.89
CA PHE A 415 -7.85 11.96 -9.20
C PHE A 415 -8.77 11.19 -10.15
N ASP A 416 -10.00 11.67 -10.39
CA ASP A 416 -10.88 11.09 -11.43
C ASP A 416 -10.61 11.79 -12.77
N PRO A 417 -10.12 11.05 -13.80
CA PRO A 417 -9.77 11.64 -15.06
C PRO A 417 -11.01 12.10 -15.82
N LYS A 418 -11.03 13.37 -16.23
CA LYS A 418 -12.04 13.90 -17.15
C LYS A 418 -11.68 13.46 -18.57
N LEU A 419 -12.35 12.45 -19.08
CA LEU A 419 -12.12 11.92 -20.42
C LEU A 419 -12.79 12.81 -21.48
N CYS A 420 -12.10 13.07 -22.59
CA CYS A 420 -12.66 13.78 -23.75
C CYS A 420 -13.75 12.98 -24.45
N CYS A 421 -13.71 11.67 -24.30
CA CYS A 421 -14.58 10.72 -24.99
C CYS A 421 -15.72 10.20 -24.11
N GLU A 422 -16.38 11.05 -23.34
CA GLU A 422 -17.45 10.66 -22.38
C GLU A 422 -18.65 9.90 -22.97
N GLY A 423 -18.80 9.84 -24.29
CA GLY A 423 -19.96 9.22 -24.92
C GLY A 423 -20.02 7.66 -24.92
N CYS A 424 -19.01 6.97 -24.38
CA CYS A 424 -18.92 5.50 -24.51
C CYS A 424 -19.58 4.70 -23.38
N ARG A 425 -19.78 5.26 -22.19
CA ARG A 425 -20.38 4.55 -21.04
C ARG A 425 -21.80 4.01 -21.30
N ALA A 426 -22.55 4.57 -22.25
CA ALA A 426 -23.94 4.20 -22.48
C ALA A 426 -24.13 3.01 -23.45
N ARG A 427 -23.13 2.64 -24.25
CA ARG A 427 -23.27 1.60 -25.30
C ARG A 427 -22.76 0.21 -24.88
N GLY A 428 -21.89 0.10 -23.89
CA GLY A 428 -21.21 -1.15 -23.53
C GLY A 428 -22.10 -2.21 -22.85
N ARG A 429 -23.21 -1.81 -22.23
CA ARG A 429 -24.12 -2.77 -21.55
C ARG A 429 -25.24 -3.35 -22.40
N ALA A 430 -25.48 -2.86 -23.62
CA ALA A 430 -26.58 -3.31 -24.48
C ALA A 430 -26.17 -4.26 -25.61
N GLY A 431 -24.87 -4.54 -25.77
CA GLY A 431 -24.34 -5.42 -26.81
C GLY A 431 -23.72 -6.68 -26.21
N SER A 432 -24.55 -7.55 -25.59
CA SER A 432 -24.17 -8.94 -25.38
C SER A 432 -23.69 -9.50 -26.74
N LEU A 433 -22.42 -9.83 -26.81
CA LEU A 433 -21.84 -10.59 -27.90
C LEU A 433 -22.67 -11.88 -28.12
N ARG A 434 -23.58 -11.86 -29.09
CA ARG A 434 -24.12 -13.07 -29.72
C ARG A 434 -23.20 -13.52 -30.83
#